data_350c1120ff213a18f4842721d1afb840
#
_entry.id   350c1120ff213a18f4842721d1afb840
#
_cell.length_a   1.000
_cell.length_b   1.000
_cell.length_c   1.000
_cell.angle_alpha   90.00
_cell.angle_beta   90.00
_cell.angle_gamma   90.00
#
_symmetry.space_group_name_H-M   'P 1'
#
loop_
_entity.id
_entity.type
_entity.pdbx_description
1 polymer ?
#
loop_
_entity_poly.entity_id
_entity_poly.type
_entity_poly.pdbx_seq_one_letter_code
_entity_poly.pdbx_strand_id
1 'polypeptide(L)'
;QRYVSKQKALSIVQEKFRGQDVDYYLIDENKSPTWQVFVDAEPMKGWKHDCYVIRIPKSLDISHSTQFPQQLLTTPPQGEYTPLLVTNRYGNNANSKPRVKKAVPSLNEGASTASRTYAVILSGGVDKFSNYERYWNDCSFIYQTLVNKYGVPKQNIYPIMSDGDNPAVDMHCTSGSFVSQPLDLDFDGVADIHLAATKDNVRNTLSTLSKKLSKDDHLFFFVIDHGDSENANSFICLWNNGRLSDSELGNMLDPFCKRSVNVNVVLGQCFAGGFNEKLKRKGIVVASAARGNEFSWACPDIPYDEFVYQWTCAVNGATHTGSPVQADKDNNGRVTMEEAFDYALKHDRRTNEHPVYNSTPLSVGEDLAFNHLAPSVDLYIPDDETDTGKEPNTKTTAFWKSPCIWVRNSDDSIPEHQNPEYSEGHEVAYIYVKVYNRGKEAYTGGKRLQMYWANASTQLTPEVWRAREVDDDDDITGGPVENVPIKVRIEPGEYAII
;
A
#
# COMPACT_ATOMS: atom_id res chain seq x y z
N GLN A 1 17.20 55.77 12.91
CA GLN A 1 17.03 54.37 12.41
C GLN A 1 16.95 53.43 13.60
N ARG A 2 15.87 52.66 13.74
CA ARG A 2 15.75 51.62 14.76
C ARG A 2 16.12 50.27 14.18
N TYR A 3 16.90 49.47 14.97
CA TYR A 3 17.22 48.10 14.60
C TYR A 3 15.94 47.25 14.64
N VAL A 4 15.69 46.49 13.58
CA VAL A 4 14.60 45.53 13.52
C VAL A 4 15.14 44.17 13.98
N SER A 5 14.68 43.71 15.13
CA SER A 5 15.02 42.38 15.63
C SER A 5 14.42 41.29 14.76
N LYS A 6 15.01 40.09 14.81
CA LYS A 6 14.51 38.86 14.18
C LYS A 6 13.02 38.62 14.49
N GLN A 7 12.65 38.78 15.75
CA GLN A 7 11.27 38.58 16.23
C GLN A 7 10.29 39.62 15.67
N LYS A 8 10.77 40.87 15.50
CA LYS A 8 9.97 41.93 14.87
C LYS A 8 9.81 41.69 13.37
N ALA A 9 10.83 41.20 12.68
CA ALA A 9 10.75 40.80 11.27
C ALA A 9 9.73 39.69 11.08
N LEU A 10 9.76 38.65 11.92
CA LEU A 10 8.73 37.58 11.91
C LEU A 10 7.33 38.15 12.11
N SER A 11 7.12 39.01 13.09
CA SER A 11 5.79 39.63 13.35
C SER A 11 5.25 40.41 12.16
N ILE A 12 6.12 41.09 11.41
CA ILE A 12 5.76 41.81 10.19
C ILE A 12 5.27 40.85 9.09
N VAL A 13 5.99 39.73 8.92
CA VAL A 13 5.61 38.74 7.91
C VAL A 13 4.35 37.99 8.31
N GLN A 14 4.19 37.62 9.58
CA GLN A 14 3.00 36.98 10.10
C GLN A 14 1.73 37.79 9.89
N GLU A 15 1.79 39.13 10.03
CA GLU A 15 0.65 39.99 9.78
C GLU A 15 0.14 39.88 8.34
N LYS A 16 1.07 39.68 7.38
CA LYS A 16 0.74 39.55 5.96
C LYS A 16 0.06 38.22 5.61
N PHE A 17 0.40 37.14 6.34
CA PHE A 17 -0.16 35.81 6.15
C PHE A 17 -1.14 35.43 7.25
N ARG A 18 -1.73 36.40 7.92
CA ARG A 18 -2.68 36.22 9.02
C ARG A 18 -3.83 35.28 8.59
N GLY A 19 -4.05 34.23 9.35
CA GLY A 19 -5.12 33.25 9.12
C GLY A 19 -4.80 32.19 8.05
N GLN A 20 -3.58 32.18 7.52
CA GLN A 20 -3.10 31.13 6.62
C GLN A 20 -2.27 30.11 7.40
N ASP A 21 -2.32 28.84 6.98
CA ASP A 21 -1.51 27.76 7.54
C ASP A 21 -0.17 27.68 6.81
N VAL A 22 0.81 28.41 7.31
CA VAL A 22 2.13 28.58 6.69
C VAL A 22 3.25 28.40 7.69
N ASP A 23 4.43 27.98 7.21
CA ASP A 23 5.65 27.88 8.00
C ASP A 23 6.64 28.99 7.64
N TYR A 24 7.40 29.45 8.64
CA TYR A 24 8.34 30.56 8.52
C TYR A 24 9.74 30.13 8.86
N TYR A 25 10.67 30.47 7.98
CA TYR A 25 12.11 30.17 8.15
C TYR A 25 12.94 31.43 7.89
N LEU A 26 14.11 31.49 8.47
CA LEU A 26 15.10 32.53 8.21
C LEU A 26 16.15 31.99 7.25
N ILE A 27 16.39 32.65 6.14
CA ILE A 27 17.48 32.35 5.22
C ILE A 27 18.67 33.25 5.59
N ASP A 28 19.84 32.64 5.83
CA ASP A 28 21.13 33.29 6.08
C ASP A 28 21.10 34.42 7.12
N GLU A 29 21.41 34.08 8.37
CA GLU A 29 21.31 35.01 9.51
C GLU A 29 22.36 36.15 9.53
N ASN A 30 23.55 35.99 8.93
CA ASN A 30 24.71 36.78 9.39
C ASN A 30 25.33 37.75 8.36
N LYS A 31 25.04 37.66 7.10
CA LYS A 31 25.77 38.41 6.05
C LYS A 31 24.96 39.47 5.29
N SER A 32 23.64 39.46 5.39
CA SER A 32 22.78 40.39 4.67
C SER A 32 22.38 41.60 5.52
N PRO A 33 22.29 42.83 4.95
CA PRO A 33 21.70 43.97 5.63
C PRO A 33 20.17 43.83 5.82
N THR A 34 19.59 42.76 5.34
CA THR A 34 18.17 42.43 5.46
C THR A 34 17.95 41.09 6.14
N TRP A 35 16.84 40.96 6.86
CA TRP A 35 16.28 39.68 7.22
C TRP A 35 15.59 39.12 5.96
N GLN A 36 15.90 37.90 5.60
CA GLN A 36 15.22 37.17 4.52
C GLN A 36 14.38 36.08 5.16
N VAL A 37 13.07 36.31 5.18
CA VAL A 37 12.11 35.35 5.72
C VAL A 37 11.53 34.57 4.56
N PHE A 38 11.76 33.27 4.57
CA PHE A 38 11.10 32.31 3.70
C PHE A 38 9.78 31.91 4.34
N VAL A 39 8.71 31.95 3.56
CA VAL A 39 7.37 31.52 3.93
C VAL A 39 6.97 30.37 3.03
N ASP A 40 6.84 29.20 3.62
CA ASP A 40 6.23 28.05 2.98
C ASP A 40 4.72 28.17 3.12
N ALA A 41 4.04 28.44 2.02
CA ALA A 41 2.61 28.75 2.01
C ALA A 41 1.71 27.50 1.89
N GLU A 42 2.29 26.34 1.55
CA GLU A 42 1.53 25.09 1.42
C GLU A 42 2.36 23.87 1.93
N PRO A 43 2.76 23.86 3.21
CA PRO A 43 3.74 22.91 3.75
C PRO A 43 3.25 21.45 3.78
N MET A 44 1.95 21.21 3.52
CA MET A 44 1.36 19.86 3.39
C MET A 44 1.29 19.38 1.94
N LYS A 45 1.65 20.22 0.98
CA LYS A 45 1.66 19.90 -0.44
C LYS A 45 3.02 19.35 -0.87
N GLY A 46 3.03 18.67 -2.00
CA GLY A 46 4.28 18.21 -2.61
C GLY A 46 5.15 19.34 -3.16
N TRP A 47 6.12 19.00 -4.02
CA TRP A 47 7.23 19.85 -4.43
C TRP A 47 6.87 21.23 -4.99
N LYS A 48 5.97 21.32 -5.97
CA LYS A 48 5.59 22.59 -6.60
C LYS A 48 4.44 23.24 -5.87
N HIS A 49 4.73 24.24 -5.05
CA HIS A 49 3.74 25.03 -4.35
C HIS A 49 4.23 26.46 -4.12
N ASP A 50 3.30 27.33 -3.77
CA ASP A 50 3.60 28.74 -3.55
C ASP A 50 4.48 28.93 -2.32
N CYS A 51 5.61 29.59 -2.52
CA CYS A 51 6.55 29.99 -1.49
C CYS A 51 6.90 31.46 -1.64
N TYR A 52 7.25 32.11 -0.55
CA TYR A 52 7.60 33.53 -0.60
C TYR A 52 8.91 33.80 0.11
N VAL A 53 9.75 34.65 -0.47
CA VAL A 53 10.89 35.23 0.22
C VAL A 53 10.64 36.71 0.43
N ILE A 54 10.57 37.13 1.69
CA ILE A 54 10.32 38.51 2.11
C ILE A 54 11.59 39.08 2.70
N ARG A 55 12.03 40.22 2.18
CA ARG A 55 13.25 40.90 2.62
C ARG A 55 12.91 42.12 3.46
N ILE A 56 13.32 42.13 4.73
CA ILE A 56 13.08 43.20 5.71
C ILE A 56 14.43 43.82 6.10
N PRO A 57 14.66 45.12 5.86
CA PRO A 57 15.90 45.78 6.29
C PRO A 57 16.13 45.67 7.80
N LYS A 58 17.37 45.28 8.20
CA LYS A 58 17.75 45.24 9.64
C LYS A 58 17.79 46.62 10.30
N SER A 59 17.85 47.67 9.49
CA SER A 59 17.79 49.04 9.96
C SER A 59 16.67 49.76 9.19
N LEU A 60 15.58 50.12 9.87
CA LEU A 60 14.37 50.69 9.28
C LEU A 60 13.97 51.99 9.98
N ASP A 61 13.55 52.97 9.22
CA ASP A 61 12.70 54.04 9.74
C ASP A 61 11.24 53.57 9.63
N ILE A 62 10.70 53.12 10.77
CA ILE A 62 9.41 52.41 10.85
C ILE A 62 8.24 53.35 10.50
N SER A 63 8.49 54.65 10.33
CA SER A 63 7.44 55.62 10.05
C SER A 63 6.88 55.63 8.63
N HIS A 64 7.52 54.92 7.67
CA HIS A 64 7.20 55.13 6.25
C HIS A 64 7.09 53.88 5.35
N SER A 65 7.15 52.65 5.83
CA SER A 65 7.01 51.49 4.93
C SER A 65 6.24 50.32 5.52
N THR A 66 5.09 50.06 4.96
CA THR A 66 4.28 48.83 5.22
C THR A 66 4.45 47.77 4.13
N GLN A 67 5.19 48.07 3.07
CA GLN A 67 5.42 47.13 1.95
C GLN A 67 6.89 46.77 1.85
N PHE A 68 7.20 45.47 1.99
CA PHE A 68 8.54 44.92 1.83
C PHE A 68 8.63 44.13 0.53
N PRO A 69 9.81 44.12 -0.14
CA PRO A 69 10.01 43.32 -1.33
C PRO A 69 9.66 41.87 -1.07
N GLN A 70 8.79 41.30 -1.88
CA GLN A 70 8.34 39.93 -1.84
C GLN A 70 8.64 39.28 -3.18
N GLN A 71 9.25 38.10 -3.13
CA GLN A 71 9.48 37.25 -4.29
C GLN A 71 8.60 36.02 -4.14
N LEU A 72 7.70 35.76 -5.09
CA LEU A 72 6.96 34.51 -5.22
C LEU A 72 7.86 33.48 -5.92
N LEU A 73 7.90 32.29 -5.36
CA LEU A 73 8.59 31.13 -5.91
C LEU A 73 7.58 29.98 -6.03
N THR A 74 7.83 29.08 -6.94
CA THR A 74 7.02 27.85 -7.11
C THR A 74 7.66 26.63 -6.49
N THR A 75 8.85 26.80 -5.90
CA THR A 75 9.61 25.76 -5.18
C THR A 75 10.40 26.45 -4.06
N PRO A 76 10.69 25.75 -2.95
CA PRO A 76 11.57 26.27 -1.90
C PRO A 76 12.90 26.74 -2.46
N PRO A 77 13.44 27.90 -2.03
CA PRO A 77 14.75 28.36 -2.47
C PRO A 77 15.88 27.48 -1.89
N GLN A 78 16.99 27.40 -2.60
CA GLN A 78 18.17 26.71 -2.06
C GLN A 78 18.87 27.56 -0.98
N GLY A 79 19.43 26.91 0.04
CA GLY A 79 20.18 27.59 1.08
C GLY A 79 20.08 26.94 2.47
N GLU A 80 20.62 27.63 3.48
CA GLU A 80 20.47 27.24 4.88
C GLU A 80 19.27 27.96 5.49
N TYR A 81 18.41 27.20 6.18
CA TYR A 81 17.22 27.72 6.85
C TYR A 81 17.30 27.53 8.36
N THR A 82 16.86 28.52 9.09
CA THR A 82 16.61 28.41 10.53
C THR A 82 15.12 28.52 10.77
N PRO A 83 14.45 27.54 11.38
CA PRO A 83 13.04 27.66 11.71
C PRO A 83 12.76 28.89 12.57
N LEU A 84 11.77 29.70 12.21
CA LEU A 84 11.26 30.83 12.99
C LEU A 84 9.96 30.46 13.69
N LEU A 85 9.05 29.90 12.95
CA LEU A 85 7.79 29.36 13.42
C LEU A 85 7.33 28.27 12.46
N VAL A 86 7.26 27.04 12.94
CA VAL A 86 6.75 25.87 12.22
C VAL A 86 5.55 25.36 13.00
N THR A 87 4.43 25.19 12.31
CA THR A 87 3.20 24.74 12.93
C THR A 87 3.25 23.22 13.17
N ASN A 88 3.05 22.79 14.41
CA ASN A 88 2.86 21.39 14.72
C ASN A 88 1.46 20.94 14.29
N ARG A 89 1.30 20.58 13.01
CA ARG A 89 0.02 20.18 12.40
C ARG A 89 -0.45 18.81 12.87
N TYR A 90 0.46 18.01 13.36
CA TYR A 90 0.17 16.64 13.79
C TYR A 90 -0.09 16.52 15.30
N GLY A 91 0.05 17.60 16.08
CA GLY A 91 -0.18 17.60 17.53
C GLY A 91 0.58 16.48 18.24
N ASN A 92 -0.12 15.62 18.98
CA ASN A 92 0.49 14.49 19.67
C ASN A 92 1.00 13.38 18.72
N ASN A 93 0.60 13.41 17.47
CA ASN A 93 0.99 12.40 16.46
C ASN A 93 2.29 12.77 15.73
N ALA A 94 2.90 13.93 15.99
CA ALA A 94 4.11 14.41 15.30
C ALA A 94 5.28 13.43 15.29
N ASN A 95 5.38 12.57 16.32
CA ASN A 95 6.43 11.56 16.47
C ASN A 95 5.90 10.12 16.26
N SER A 96 4.79 9.95 15.54
CA SER A 96 4.19 8.65 15.28
C SER A 96 5.03 7.81 14.32
N LYS A 97 5.95 7.03 14.87
CA LYS A 97 6.76 6.07 14.10
C LYS A 97 6.03 4.75 13.89
N PRO A 98 6.24 4.06 12.77
CA PRO A 98 5.60 2.78 12.52
C PRO A 98 6.15 1.69 13.45
N ARG A 99 5.27 0.77 13.87
CA ARG A 99 5.59 -0.39 14.71
C ARG A 99 4.85 -1.62 14.23
N VAL A 100 5.36 -2.22 13.18
CA VAL A 100 4.80 -3.46 12.64
C VAL A 100 5.24 -4.64 13.50
N LYS A 101 4.28 -5.36 14.07
CA LYS A 101 4.57 -6.56 14.87
C LYS A 101 5.09 -7.67 13.95
N LYS A 102 6.10 -8.39 14.41
CA LYS A 102 6.60 -9.58 13.75
C LYS A 102 5.46 -10.62 13.70
N ALA A 103 5.19 -11.17 12.52
CA ALA A 103 4.25 -12.27 12.39
C ALA A 103 4.75 -13.45 13.23
N VAL A 104 3.86 -14.05 14.01
CA VAL A 104 4.17 -15.29 14.71
C VAL A 104 4.09 -16.39 13.65
N PRO A 105 5.18 -17.15 13.37
CA PRO A 105 5.11 -18.26 12.45
C PRO A 105 4.01 -19.21 12.91
N SER A 106 3.10 -19.59 12.02
CA SER A 106 2.17 -20.68 12.35
C SER A 106 3.00 -21.95 12.53
N LEU A 107 2.74 -22.71 13.58
CA LEU A 107 3.47 -23.95 13.93
C LEU A 107 3.43 -25.03 12.84
N ASN A 108 2.76 -24.78 11.72
CA ASN A 108 2.58 -25.68 10.57
C ASN A 108 3.28 -25.20 9.29
N GLU A 109 4.06 -24.12 9.32
CA GLU A 109 4.91 -23.79 8.18
C GLU A 109 6.15 -24.67 8.20
N GLY A 110 6.05 -25.81 7.51
CA GLY A 110 7.22 -26.57 7.07
C GLY A 110 8.19 -25.64 6.32
N ALA A 111 9.49 -25.89 6.47
CA ALA A 111 10.63 -25.08 6.03
C ALA A 111 10.28 -24.07 4.92
N SER A 112 10.18 -22.80 5.30
CA SER A 112 9.91 -21.66 4.46
C SER A 112 10.62 -21.77 3.11
N THR A 113 9.87 -21.89 2.04
CA THR A 113 10.39 -21.49 0.73
C THR A 113 10.75 -20.02 0.87
N ALA A 114 12.03 -19.68 0.76
CA ALA A 114 12.53 -18.33 0.89
C ALA A 114 11.64 -17.37 0.09
N SER A 115 11.23 -16.25 0.69
CA SER A 115 10.39 -15.27 0.02
C SER A 115 10.99 -14.93 -1.35
N ARG A 116 10.20 -15.08 -2.40
CA ARG A 116 10.58 -14.73 -3.78
C ARG A 116 10.31 -13.24 -4.10
N THR A 117 10.01 -12.45 -3.09
CA THR A 117 9.83 -11.01 -3.20
C THR A 117 11.15 -10.28 -3.05
N TYR A 118 11.40 -9.37 -3.98
CA TYR A 118 12.50 -8.41 -3.97
C TYR A 118 11.90 -7.01 -4.02
N ALA A 119 12.39 -6.10 -3.19
CA ALA A 119 11.84 -4.78 -3.08
C ALA A 119 12.90 -3.69 -3.30
N VAL A 120 12.53 -2.64 -4.02
CA VAL A 120 13.26 -1.36 -4.08
C VAL A 120 12.36 -0.32 -3.44
N ILE A 121 12.86 0.36 -2.42
CA ILE A 121 12.17 1.46 -1.73
C ILE A 121 12.94 2.73 -2.04
N LEU A 122 12.32 3.65 -2.78
CA LEU A 122 12.96 4.85 -3.30
C LEU A 122 12.36 6.11 -2.70
N SER A 123 13.22 6.96 -2.09
CA SER A 123 12.86 8.29 -1.63
C SER A 123 14.04 9.25 -1.80
N GLY A 124 13.98 10.15 -2.76
CA GLY A 124 15.07 11.07 -3.07
C GLY A 124 15.08 12.34 -2.23
N GLY A 125 13.91 12.91 -1.97
CA GLY A 125 13.74 14.11 -1.17
C GLY A 125 14.31 15.39 -1.78
N VAL A 126 14.89 15.35 -2.97
CA VAL A 126 15.51 16.48 -3.69
C VAL A 126 16.75 17.06 -2.98
N ASP A 127 16.55 17.58 -1.76
CA ASP A 127 17.57 18.14 -0.87
C ASP A 127 17.09 18.07 0.59
N LYS A 128 17.93 18.48 1.55
CA LYS A 128 17.61 18.41 2.98
C LYS A 128 16.37 19.21 3.41
N PHE A 129 15.96 20.22 2.66
CA PHE A 129 14.81 21.06 2.99
C PHE A 129 13.50 20.44 2.53
N SER A 130 13.58 19.69 1.44
CA SER A 130 12.45 19.05 0.76
C SER A 130 12.31 17.58 1.11
N ASN A 131 13.33 16.97 1.75
CA ASN A 131 13.26 15.60 2.23
C ASN A 131 12.56 15.54 3.59
N TYR A 132 11.25 15.35 3.57
CA TYR A 132 10.42 15.39 4.76
C TYR A 132 10.48 14.09 5.57
N GLU A 133 10.46 14.21 6.90
CA GLU A 133 10.38 13.08 7.83
C GLU A 133 9.23 12.11 7.53
N ARG A 134 8.11 12.59 6.98
CA ARG A 134 6.98 11.74 6.58
C ARG A 134 7.37 10.71 5.52
N TYR A 135 8.26 11.05 4.59
CA TYR A 135 8.77 10.11 3.57
C TYR A 135 9.56 8.97 4.21
N TRP A 136 10.39 9.32 5.20
CA TRP A 136 11.10 8.31 5.99
C TRP A 136 10.11 7.40 6.73
N ASN A 137 9.04 7.94 7.31
CA ASN A 137 8.01 7.17 8.01
C ASN A 137 7.29 6.20 7.07
N ASP A 138 6.92 6.62 5.86
CA ASP A 138 6.31 5.75 4.85
C ASP A 138 7.27 4.64 4.42
N CYS A 139 8.54 4.95 4.15
CA CYS A 139 9.56 3.97 3.82
C CYS A 139 9.79 2.96 4.96
N SER A 140 9.86 3.42 6.20
CA SER A 140 9.98 2.57 7.38
C SER A 140 8.76 1.68 7.56
N PHE A 141 7.55 2.19 7.32
CA PHE A 141 6.32 1.42 7.47
C PHE A 141 6.23 0.27 6.46
N ILE A 142 6.50 0.53 5.19
CA ILE A 142 6.50 -0.54 4.18
C ILE A 142 7.67 -1.50 4.38
N TYR A 143 8.86 -1.02 4.76
CA TYR A 143 10.01 -1.87 5.07
C TYR A 143 9.68 -2.86 6.19
N GLN A 144 9.17 -2.37 7.33
CA GLN A 144 8.75 -3.20 8.45
C GLN A 144 7.63 -4.19 8.06
N THR A 145 6.70 -3.76 7.19
CA THR A 145 5.64 -4.63 6.68
C THR A 145 6.23 -5.80 5.90
N LEU A 146 7.19 -5.55 5.00
CA LEU A 146 7.85 -6.58 4.23
C LEU A 146 8.63 -7.55 5.11
N VAL A 147 9.42 -7.03 6.07
CA VAL A 147 10.26 -7.84 6.96
C VAL A 147 9.42 -8.60 7.99
N ASN A 148 8.58 -7.87 8.74
CA ASN A 148 7.93 -8.41 9.93
C ASN A 148 6.66 -9.20 9.63
N LYS A 149 5.88 -8.77 8.65
CA LYS A 149 4.64 -9.47 8.28
C LYS A 149 4.87 -10.57 7.24
N TYR A 150 5.63 -10.25 6.18
CA TYR A 150 5.79 -11.16 5.05
C TYR A 150 7.10 -11.95 5.07
N GLY A 151 7.97 -11.70 6.05
CA GLY A 151 9.24 -12.42 6.18
C GLY A 151 10.18 -12.26 4.98
N VAL A 152 10.06 -11.14 4.25
CA VAL A 152 10.98 -10.84 3.14
C VAL A 152 12.38 -10.67 3.71
N PRO A 153 13.38 -11.46 3.23
CA PRO A 153 14.74 -11.34 3.73
C PRO A 153 15.28 -9.90 3.50
N LYS A 154 15.91 -9.31 4.51
CA LYS A 154 16.46 -7.94 4.42
C LYS A 154 17.39 -7.75 3.22
N GLN A 155 18.19 -8.77 2.86
CA GLN A 155 19.07 -8.75 1.67
C GLN A 155 18.32 -8.75 0.33
N ASN A 156 17.00 -8.92 0.32
CA ASN A 156 16.15 -8.77 -0.86
C ASN A 156 15.48 -7.39 -0.92
N ILE A 157 15.68 -6.54 0.08
CA ILE A 157 15.10 -5.19 0.14
C ILE A 157 16.23 -4.17 -0.06
N TYR A 158 16.03 -3.24 -0.96
CA TYR A 158 17.01 -2.23 -1.38
C TYR A 158 16.44 -0.83 -1.11
N PRO A 159 16.60 -0.28 0.11
CA PRO A 159 16.31 1.13 0.37
C PRO A 159 17.33 2.01 -0.37
N ILE A 160 16.84 2.94 -1.16
CA ILE A 160 17.63 3.91 -1.93
C ILE A 160 17.07 5.28 -1.53
N MET A 161 17.69 5.91 -0.55
CA MET A 161 17.09 7.06 0.13
C MET A 161 18.07 8.22 0.27
N SER A 162 17.59 9.44 0.04
CA SER A 162 18.32 10.72 0.20
C SER A 162 19.78 10.63 -0.24
N ASP A 163 20.75 10.94 0.64
CA ASP A 163 22.19 10.84 0.39
C ASP A 163 22.81 9.49 0.82
N GLY A 164 21.97 8.48 1.13
CA GLY A 164 22.39 7.14 1.52
C GLY A 164 22.84 7.08 2.98
N ASP A 165 24.03 6.53 3.22
CA ASP A 165 24.65 6.40 4.53
C ASP A 165 25.58 7.58 4.89
N ASN A 166 25.51 8.68 4.17
CA ASN A 166 26.26 9.89 4.45
C ASN A 166 25.75 10.50 5.78
N PRO A 167 26.63 10.81 6.76
CA PRO A 167 26.20 11.38 8.04
C PRO A 167 25.82 12.87 7.96
N ALA A 168 25.84 13.48 6.79
CA ALA A 168 25.42 14.87 6.60
C ALA A 168 23.92 15.03 6.92
N VAL A 169 23.52 16.26 7.21
CA VAL A 169 22.10 16.58 7.46
C VAL A 169 21.33 16.52 6.14
N ASP A 170 20.35 15.67 6.08
CA ASP A 170 19.60 15.35 4.85
C ASP A 170 18.08 15.26 5.03
N MET A 171 17.53 15.41 6.25
CA MET A 171 16.09 15.28 6.51
C MET A 171 15.52 16.47 7.27
N HIS A 172 14.34 16.92 6.85
CA HIS A 172 13.52 17.96 7.46
C HIS A 172 12.45 17.33 8.37
N CYS A 173 12.62 17.50 9.67
CA CYS A 173 11.70 16.94 10.67
C CYS A 173 10.39 17.73 10.76
N THR A 174 9.34 17.09 11.24
CA THR A 174 8.04 17.71 11.55
C THR A 174 8.13 18.83 12.58
N SER A 175 9.18 18.83 13.42
CA SER A 175 9.50 19.92 14.36
C SER A 175 10.08 21.16 13.68
N GLY A 176 10.39 21.10 12.39
CA GLY A 176 11.11 22.12 11.65
C GLY A 176 12.63 22.04 11.80
N SER A 177 13.17 21.10 12.57
CA SER A 177 14.61 20.86 12.67
C SER A 177 15.11 20.03 11.49
N PHE A 178 16.42 20.08 11.26
CA PHE A 178 17.09 19.33 10.21
C PHE A 178 18.08 18.35 10.85
N VAL A 179 18.04 17.10 10.46
CA VAL A 179 18.90 16.03 11.00
C VAL A 179 19.43 15.15 9.86
N SER A 180 20.41 14.31 10.14
CA SER A 180 20.71 13.16 9.30
C SER A 180 19.63 12.11 9.51
N GLN A 181 19.06 11.56 8.43
CA GLN A 181 18.02 10.54 8.52
C GLN A 181 18.50 9.30 9.29
N PRO A 182 17.65 8.67 10.10
CA PRO A 182 17.98 7.39 10.70
C PRO A 182 18.18 6.32 9.62
N LEU A 183 19.29 5.55 9.74
CA LEU A 183 19.60 4.49 8.74
C LEU A 183 18.87 3.17 9.01
N ASP A 184 18.38 2.96 10.23
CA ASP A 184 17.68 1.78 10.71
C ASP A 184 16.17 1.97 10.55
N LEU A 185 15.56 1.27 9.58
CA LEU A 185 14.15 1.41 9.23
C LEU A 185 13.20 0.56 10.08
N ASP A 186 13.69 -0.48 10.76
CA ASP A 186 12.87 -1.38 11.57
C ASP A 186 13.24 -1.42 13.06
N PHE A 187 14.15 -0.54 13.47
CA PHE A 187 14.59 -0.33 14.86
C PHE A 187 15.24 -1.58 15.49
N ASP A 188 15.95 -2.39 14.70
CA ASP A 188 16.68 -3.55 15.21
C ASP A 188 18.15 -3.23 15.59
N GLY A 189 18.57 -2.00 15.36
CA GLY A 189 19.90 -1.51 15.67
C GLY A 189 20.93 -1.71 14.54
N VAL A 190 20.48 -2.19 13.38
CA VAL A 190 21.32 -2.39 12.19
C VAL A 190 20.89 -1.41 11.11
N ALA A 191 21.84 -0.78 10.44
CA ALA A 191 21.54 0.11 9.33
C ALA A 191 20.98 -0.66 8.12
N ASP A 192 19.90 -0.16 7.55
CA ASP A 192 19.23 -0.71 6.37
C ASP A 192 19.49 0.15 5.12
N ILE A 193 19.70 1.47 5.30
CA ILE A 193 19.93 2.43 4.21
C ILE A 193 21.42 2.53 3.94
N HIS A 194 21.83 2.21 2.69
CA HIS A 194 23.23 2.28 2.25
C HIS A 194 23.41 3.00 0.90
N LEU A 195 22.33 3.22 0.17
CA LEU A 195 22.38 3.75 -1.19
C LEU A 195 21.70 5.11 -1.26
N ALA A 196 22.42 6.10 -1.77
CA ALA A 196 21.84 7.39 -2.09
C ALA A 196 20.84 7.29 -3.26
N ALA A 197 19.79 8.11 -3.21
CA ALA A 197 18.72 8.14 -4.20
C ALA A 197 19.19 8.86 -5.48
N THR A 198 20.11 8.22 -6.19
CA THR A 198 20.61 8.68 -7.50
C THR A 198 20.07 7.80 -8.62
N LYS A 199 19.96 8.36 -9.80
CA LYS A 199 19.55 7.62 -11.01
C LYS A 199 20.44 6.40 -11.27
N ASP A 200 21.73 6.53 -11.02
CA ASP A 200 22.69 5.45 -11.24
C ASP A 200 22.51 4.31 -10.23
N ASN A 201 22.25 4.60 -8.96
CA ASN A 201 21.97 3.57 -7.96
C ASN A 201 20.68 2.84 -8.30
N VAL A 202 19.60 3.54 -8.70
CA VAL A 202 18.35 2.91 -9.16
C VAL A 202 18.62 2.01 -10.37
N ARG A 203 19.32 2.51 -11.38
CA ARG A 203 19.66 1.76 -12.60
C ARG A 203 20.49 0.51 -12.29
N ASN A 204 21.52 0.66 -11.48
CA ASN A 204 22.43 -0.45 -11.14
C ASN A 204 21.73 -1.53 -10.32
N THR A 205 20.88 -1.14 -9.36
CA THR A 205 20.08 -2.06 -8.56
C THR A 205 19.10 -2.83 -9.44
N LEU A 206 18.31 -2.14 -10.27
CA LEU A 206 17.37 -2.79 -11.17
C LEU A 206 18.08 -3.66 -12.21
N SER A 207 19.23 -3.23 -12.75
CA SER A 207 20.05 -4.04 -13.67
C SER A 207 20.55 -5.33 -13.01
N THR A 208 20.97 -5.26 -11.75
CA THR A 208 21.42 -6.43 -10.99
C THR A 208 20.26 -7.39 -10.73
N LEU A 209 19.12 -6.85 -10.28
CA LEU A 209 17.92 -7.64 -10.01
C LEU A 209 17.35 -8.27 -11.28
N SER A 210 17.38 -7.58 -12.43
CA SER A 210 16.88 -8.12 -13.69
C SER A 210 17.67 -9.34 -14.19
N LYS A 211 18.93 -9.49 -13.79
CA LYS A 211 19.75 -10.67 -14.08
C LYS A 211 19.48 -11.82 -13.10
N LYS A 212 19.10 -11.48 -11.85
CA LYS A 212 18.86 -12.43 -10.77
C LYS A 212 17.46 -13.01 -10.80
N LEU A 213 16.44 -12.18 -11.02
CA LEU A 213 15.04 -12.57 -10.93
C LEU A 213 14.59 -13.34 -12.18
N SER A 214 13.64 -14.24 -11.98
CA SER A 214 13.07 -15.13 -13.01
C SER A 214 11.55 -15.19 -12.87
N LYS A 215 10.91 -15.94 -13.76
CA LYS A 215 9.48 -16.26 -13.66
C LYS A 215 9.14 -16.71 -12.23
N ASP A 216 8.02 -16.26 -11.72
CA ASP A 216 7.51 -16.48 -10.36
C ASP A 216 8.22 -15.69 -9.25
N ASP A 217 9.27 -14.93 -9.53
CA ASP A 217 9.75 -13.88 -8.62
C ASP A 217 8.87 -12.62 -8.72
N HIS A 218 8.84 -11.86 -7.64
CA HIS A 218 8.10 -10.61 -7.53
C HIS A 218 9.05 -9.45 -7.27
N LEU A 219 9.09 -8.48 -8.17
CA LEU A 219 9.73 -7.20 -7.94
C LEU A 219 8.70 -6.19 -7.44
N PHE A 220 8.90 -5.68 -6.25
CA PHE A 220 8.15 -4.57 -5.69
C PHE A 220 8.98 -3.28 -5.77
N PHE A 221 8.44 -2.24 -6.40
CA PHE A 221 9.07 -0.94 -6.54
C PHE A 221 8.17 0.12 -5.89
N PHE A 222 8.58 0.62 -4.75
CA PHE A 222 7.84 1.59 -3.94
C PHE A 222 8.53 2.94 -3.99
N VAL A 223 7.75 4.00 -4.22
CA VAL A 223 8.25 5.38 -4.25
C VAL A 223 7.37 6.25 -3.36
N ILE A 224 8.02 7.00 -2.48
CA ILE A 224 7.45 8.17 -1.85
C ILE A 224 8.45 9.31 -1.94
N ASP A 225 8.06 10.41 -2.54
CA ASP A 225 8.95 11.52 -2.85
C ASP A 225 8.16 12.73 -3.38
N HIS A 226 8.90 13.74 -3.81
CA HIS A 226 8.39 14.75 -4.71
C HIS A 226 8.30 14.21 -6.13
N GLY A 227 7.30 14.70 -6.87
CA GLY A 227 7.15 14.47 -8.30
C GLY A 227 7.15 15.77 -9.08
N ASP A 228 7.54 15.68 -10.32
CA ASP A 228 7.51 16.80 -11.27
C ASP A 228 6.90 16.38 -12.60
N SER A 229 6.44 17.34 -13.38
CA SER A 229 5.95 17.10 -14.74
C SER A 229 6.45 18.16 -15.71
N GLU A 230 6.90 17.73 -16.87
CA GLU A 230 7.42 18.59 -17.91
C GLU A 230 7.19 17.96 -19.29
N ASN A 231 6.61 18.73 -20.23
CA ASN A 231 6.38 18.28 -21.61
C ASN A 231 5.65 16.92 -21.69
N ALA A 232 4.59 16.74 -20.90
CA ALA A 232 3.80 15.51 -20.79
C ALA A 232 4.57 14.27 -20.27
N ASN A 233 5.76 14.44 -19.69
CA ASN A 233 6.45 13.40 -18.94
C ASN A 233 6.32 13.66 -17.45
N SER A 234 6.21 12.59 -16.68
CA SER A 234 6.23 12.63 -15.21
C SER A 234 7.60 12.18 -14.70
N PHE A 235 8.01 12.73 -13.56
CA PHE A 235 9.32 12.47 -12.97
C PHE A 235 9.18 12.14 -11.48
N ILE A 236 10.03 11.23 -11.01
CA ILE A 236 10.39 11.06 -9.62
C ILE A 236 11.57 12.01 -9.37
N CYS A 237 11.47 12.85 -8.35
CA CYS A 237 12.57 13.69 -7.94
C CYS A 237 13.56 12.87 -7.11
N LEU A 238 14.84 13.03 -7.38
CA LEU A 238 15.93 12.30 -6.72
C LEU A 238 16.83 13.26 -5.95
N TRP A 239 17.71 12.72 -5.10
CA TRP A 239 18.66 13.51 -4.34
C TRP A 239 19.52 14.39 -5.24
N ASN A 240 19.94 15.57 -4.71
CA ASN A 240 20.71 16.59 -5.41
C ASN A 240 20.06 17.07 -6.73
N ASN A 241 18.74 17.30 -6.72
CA ASN A 241 17.96 17.72 -7.88
C ASN A 241 18.02 16.74 -9.07
N GLY A 242 18.35 15.48 -8.81
CA GLY A 242 18.23 14.42 -9.80
C GLY A 242 16.77 14.16 -10.17
N ARG A 243 16.53 13.57 -11.33
CA ARG A 243 15.18 13.23 -11.82
C ARG A 243 15.22 11.90 -12.56
N LEU A 244 14.21 11.07 -12.33
CA LEU A 244 13.96 9.82 -13.06
C LEU A 244 12.62 9.92 -13.77
N SER A 245 12.63 9.89 -15.10
CA SER A 245 11.40 9.99 -15.88
C SER A 245 10.63 8.66 -15.93
N ASP A 246 9.35 8.76 -16.22
CA ASP A 246 8.45 7.63 -16.48
C ASP A 246 8.98 6.69 -17.56
N SER A 247 9.48 7.24 -18.65
CA SER A 247 10.05 6.48 -19.77
C SER A 247 11.36 5.80 -19.40
N GLU A 248 12.24 6.45 -18.62
CA GLU A 248 13.48 5.84 -18.11
C GLU A 248 13.18 4.66 -17.19
N LEU A 249 12.25 4.83 -16.24
CA LEU A 249 11.83 3.73 -15.37
C LEU A 249 11.23 2.58 -16.19
N GLY A 250 10.37 2.88 -17.16
CA GLY A 250 9.81 1.87 -18.04
C GLY A 250 10.90 1.04 -18.75
N ASN A 251 11.94 1.70 -19.26
CA ASN A 251 13.06 1.00 -19.90
C ASN A 251 13.87 0.14 -18.92
N MET A 252 13.99 0.57 -17.65
CA MET A 252 14.66 -0.21 -16.60
C MET A 252 13.84 -1.44 -16.18
N LEU A 253 12.51 -1.40 -16.31
CA LEU A 253 11.62 -2.52 -15.97
C LEU A 253 11.40 -3.52 -17.12
N ASP A 254 11.64 -3.15 -18.38
CA ASP A 254 11.48 -4.04 -19.54
C ASP A 254 12.20 -5.40 -19.43
N PRO A 255 13.43 -5.51 -18.87
CA PRO A 255 14.09 -6.79 -18.71
C PRO A 255 13.33 -7.78 -17.80
N PHE A 256 12.60 -7.29 -16.79
CA PHE A 256 11.80 -8.12 -15.90
C PHE A 256 10.59 -8.70 -16.64
N CYS A 257 9.89 -7.87 -17.41
CA CYS A 257 8.75 -8.31 -18.22
C CYS A 257 9.14 -9.41 -19.22
N LYS A 258 10.32 -9.26 -19.88
CA LYS A 258 10.87 -10.27 -20.81
C LYS A 258 11.18 -11.59 -20.15
N ARG A 259 11.41 -11.62 -18.84
CA ARG A 259 11.66 -12.82 -18.04
C ARG A 259 10.41 -13.32 -17.29
N SER A 260 9.26 -12.73 -17.56
CA SER A 260 7.98 -13.04 -16.90
C SER A 260 8.03 -12.88 -15.36
N VAL A 261 8.83 -11.94 -14.87
CA VAL A 261 8.81 -11.50 -13.47
C VAL A 261 7.58 -10.62 -13.28
N ASN A 262 6.81 -10.85 -12.23
CA ASN A 262 5.73 -9.95 -11.85
C ASN A 262 6.31 -8.70 -11.18
N VAL A 263 5.86 -7.53 -11.62
CA VAL A 263 6.33 -6.24 -11.11
C VAL A 263 5.17 -5.46 -10.54
N ASN A 264 5.27 -5.07 -9.28
CA ASN A 264 4.33 -4.14 -8.66
C ASN A 264 5.02 -2.80 -8.40
N VAL A 265 4.44 -1.71 -8.89
CA VAL A 265 4.94 -0.35 -8.74
C VAL A 265 3.91 0.46 -7.97
N VAL A 266 4.33 1.05 -6.86
CA VAL A 266 3.51 1.97 -6.03
C VAL A 266 4.19 3.33 -6.00
N LEU A 267 3.47 4.35 -6.42
CA LEU A 267 4.00 5.70 -6.65
C LEU A 267 3.22 6.72 -5.83
N GLY A 268 3.85 7.26 -4.78
CA GLY A 268 3.24 8.23 -3.87
C GLY A 268 3.49 9.70 -4.24
N GLN A 269 4.32 9.98 -5.23
CA GLN A 269 4.69 11.36 -5.60
C GLN A 269 3.61 12.07 -6.42
N CYS A 270 3.68 13.41 -6.46
CA CYS A 270 2.89 14.24 -7.37
C CYS A 270 3.06 13.79 -8.82
N PHE A 271 2.02 13.98 -9.65
CA PHE A 271 2.02 13.63 -11.07
C PHE A 271 2.28 12.15 -11.39
N ALA A 272 2.15 11.28 -10.39
CA ALA A 272 2.49 9.86 -10.49
C ALA A 272 1.70 9.12 -11.59
N GLY A 273 0.46 9.52 -11.86
CA GLY A 273 -0.41 8.90 -12.87
C GLY A 273 0.13 8.94 -14.30
N GLY A 274 1.09 9.82 -14.60
CA GLY A 274 1.77 9.81 -15.89
C GLY A 274 2.60 8.54 -16.12
N PHE A 275 3.03 7.88 -15.06
CA PHE A 275 3.73 6.59 -15.13
C PHE A 275 2.81 5.45 -15.54
N ASN A 276 1.51 5.48 -15.22
CA ASN A 276 0.59 4.37 -15.50
C ASN A 276 0.57 3.98 -16.98
N GLU A 277 0.51 4.94 -17.90
CA GLU A 277 0.54 4.67 -19.33
C GLU A 277 1.92 4.21 -19.81
N LYS A 278 2.99 4.78 -19.28
CA LYS A 278 4.37 4.43 -19.65
C LYS A 278 4.81 3.07 -19.13
N LEU A 279 4.22 2.60 -18.04
CA LEU A 279 4.50 1.30 -17.43
C LEU A 279 3.50 0.21 -17.81
N LYS A 280 2.58 0.48 -18.75
CA LYS A 280 1.56 -0.49 -19.20
C LYS A 280 2.19 -1.62 -20.03
N ARG A 281 2.72 -2.61 -19.34
CA ARG A 281 3.39 -3.79 -19.91
C ARG A 281 2.91 -5.07 -19.22
N LYS A 282 2.96 -6.19 -19.96
CA LYS A 282 2.58 -7.51 -19.44
C LYS A 282 3.40 -7.86 -18.18
N GLY A 283 2.70 -8.18 -17.10
CA GLY A 283 3.27 -8.54 -15.80
C GLY A 283 3.51 -7.34 -14.87
N ILE A 284 3.09 -6.12 -15.27
CA ILE A 284 3.21 -4.94 -14.40
C ILE A 284 1.85 -4.53 -13.85
N VAL A 285 1.85 -4.26 -12.54
CA VAL A 285 0.77 -3.58 -11.79
C VAL A 285 1.31 -2.24 -11.32
N VAL A 286 0.57 -1.16 -11.57
CA VAL A 286 0.93 0.20 -11.15
C VAL A 286 -0.20 0.82 -10.36
N ALA A 287 0.11 1.31 -9.16
CA ALA A 287 -0.78 2.10 -8.31
C ALA A 287 -0.13 3.46 -8.03
N SER A 288 -0.81 4.54 -8.36
CA SER A 288 -0.30 5.91 -8.27
C SER A 288 -1.23 6.76 -7.41
N ALA A 289 -0.66 7.62 -6.56
CA ALA A 289 -1.39 8.48 -5.63
C ALA A 289 -2.29 9.52 -6.33
N ALA A 290 -1.85 10.05 -7.46
CA ALA A 290 -2.52 11.15 -8.13
C ALA A 290 -2.49 10.95 -9.66
N ARG A 291 -3.36 11.66 -10.39
CA ARG A 291 -3.32 11.71 -11.85
C ARG A 291 -2.04 12.39 -12.34
N GLY A 292 -1.71 12.22 -13.62
CA GLY A 292 -0.50 12.80 -14.23
C GLY A 292 -0.44 14.33 -14.26
N ASN A 293 -1.51 15.03 -13.90
CA ASN A 293 -1.61 16.47 -13.80
C ASN A 293 -2.00 16.97 -12.40
N GLU A 294 -1.92 16.10 -11.39
CA GLU A 294 -2.36 16.39 -10.02
C GLU A 294 -1.22 16.23 -9.02
N PHE A 295 -1.40 16.88 -7.86
CA PHE A 295 -0.53 16.72 -6.71
C PHE A 295 -0.97 15.57 -5.84
N SER A 296 -0.02 14.94 -5.14
CA SER A 296 -0.26 14.08 -3.99
C SER A 296 -0.10 14.86 -2.69
N TRP A 297 -0.66 14.34 -1.61
CA TRP A 297 -0.79 15.07 -0.35
C TRP A 297 -0.40 14.24 0.87
N ALA A 298 0.21 14.93 1.86
CA ALA A 298 0.42 14.35 3.17
C ALA A 298 -0.91 14.05 3.88
N CYS A 299 -0.91 13.08 4.81
CA CYS A 299 -2.02 12.85 5.73
C CYS A 299 -2.35 14.12 6.52
N PRO A 300 -3.63 14.38 6.84
CA PRO A 300 -4.01 15.61 7.55
C PRO A 300 -3.58 15.64 9.02
N ASP A 301 -3.40 14.48 9.65
CA ASP A 301 -3.31 14.30 11.10
C ASP A 301 -2.13 13.45 11.59
N ILE A 302 -1.36 12.86 10.68
CA ILE A 302 -0.17 12.04 10.98
C ILE A 302 0.94 12.33 9.97
N PRO A 303 2.23 12.19 10.34
CA PRO A 303 3.36 12.47 9.45
C PRO A 303 3.62 11.31 8.47
N TYR A 304 2.71 11.12 7.52
CA TYR A 304 2.74 10.16 6.42
C TYR A 304 2.12 10.81 5.18
N ASP A 305 2.27 10.20 4.02
CA ASP A 305 1.61 10.61 2.79
C ASP A 305 0.37 9.74 2.52
N GLU A 306 -0.76 10.38 2.19
CA GLU A 306 -2.10 9.79 2.34
C GLU A 306 -2.25 8.48 1.57
N PHE A 307 -2.05 8.49 0.26
CA PHE A 307 -2.27 7.30 -0.57
C PHE A 307 -1.37 6.12 -0.16
N VAL A 308 -0.05 6.35 -0.07
CA VAL A 308 0.91 5.26 0.24
C VAL A 308 0.74 4.74 1.66
N TYR A 309 0.33 5.60 2.58
CA TYR A 309 -0.02 5.20 3.94
C TYR A 309 -1.22 4.25 3.95
N GLN A 310 -2.32 4.60 3.26
CA GLN A 310 -3.51 3.73 3.19
C GLN A 310 -3.20 2.42 2.46
N TRP A 311 -2.42 2.49 1.39
CA TRP A 311 -1.98 1.30 0.66
C TRP A 311 -1.12 0.38 1.54
N THR A 312 -0.21 0.94 2.32
CA THR A 312 0.62 0.18 3.26
C THR A 312 -0.20 -0.40 4.41
N CYS A 313 -1.17 0.35 4.95
CA CYS A 313 -2.14 -0.17 5.92
C CYS A 313 -2.88 -1.39 5.39
N ALA A 314 -3.31 -1.35 4.13
CA ALA A 314 -4.01 -2.47 3.48
C ALA A 314 -3.14 -3.73 3.48
N VAL A 315 -1.94 -3.67 2.91
CA VAL A 315 -1.05 -4.83 2.84
C VAL A 315 -0.53 -5.24 4.22
N ASN A 316 -0.37 -4.29 5.16
CA ASN A 316 -0.01 -4.60 6.54
C ASN A 316 -1.16 -5.27 7.32
N GLY A 317 -2.42 -5.01 6.96
CA GLY A 317 -3.60 -5.44 7.72
C GLY A 317 -3.77 -4.71 9.06
N ALA A 318 -3.01 -3.64 9.26
CA ALA A 318 -3.09 -2.76 10.42
C ALA A 318 -2.49 -1.39 10.11
N THR A 319 -2.89 -0.36 10.84
CA THR A 319 -2.27 0.97 10.82
C THR A 319 -0.84 0.91 11.38
N HIS A 320 -0.08 1.99 11.23
CA HIS A 320 1.26 2.15 11.81
C HIS A 320 1.29 1.97 13.35
N THR A 321 0.18 2.20 14.04
CA THR A 321 0.02 2.00 15.50
C THR A 321 -0.52 0.62 15.86
N GLY A 322 -0.87 -0.22 14.87
CA GLY A 322 -1.33 -1.58 15.07
C GLY A 322 -2.86 -1.74 15.18
N SER A 323 -3.65 -0.71 14.87
CA SER A 323 -5.11 -0.85 14.76
C SER A 323 -5.46 -1.71 13.53
N PRO A 324 -6.32 -2.75 13.66
CA PRO A 324 -6.64 -3.66 12.56
C PRO A 324 -7.24 -2.95 11.35
N VAL A 325 -6.89 -3.44 10.15
CA VAL A 325 -7.38 -2.99 8.84
C VAL A 325 -7.88 -4.19 8.07
N GLN A 326 -9.06 -4.08 7.46
CA GLN A 326 -9.65 -5.13 6.62
C GLN A 326 -9.59 -4.69 5.15
N ALA A 327 -8.61 -5.20 4.43
CA ALA A 327 -8.43 -4.97 2.99
C ALA A 327 -8.65 -6.23 2.15
N ASP A 328 -8.51 -7.41 2.76
CA ASP A 328 -8.82 -8.71 2.17
C ASP A 328 -10.35 -8.81 2.00
N LYS A 329 -10.83 -8.61 0.77
CA LYS A 329 -12.27 -8.50 0.45
C LYS A 329 -12.96 -9.85 0.39
N ASP A 330 -12.25 -10.85 -0.13
CA ASP A 330 -12.75 -12.21 -0.32
C ASP A 330 -12.45 -13.14 0.85
N ASN A 331 -11.80 -12.60 1.91
CA ASN A 331 -11.40 -13.31 3.13
C ASN A 331 -10.55 -14.57 2.87
N ASN A 332 -9.74 -14.54 1.80
CA ASN A 332 -8.86 -15.65 1.44
C ASN A 332 -7.53 -15.66 2.23
N GLY A 333 -7.31 -14.70 3.13
CA GLY A 333 -6.11 -14.53 3.94
C GLY A 333 -4.96 -13.81 3.19
N ARG A 334 -5.24 -13.25 2.02
CA ARG A 334 -4.27 -12.53 1.20
C ARG A 334 -4.83 -11.14 0.89
N VAL A 335 -3.95 -10.17 0.75
CA VAL A 335 -4.29 -8.87 0.19
C VAL A 335 -3.56 -8.75 -1.14
N THR A 336 -4.32 -8.77 -2.22
CA THR A 336 -3.81 -8.60 -3.58
C THR A 336 -3.47 -7.13 -3.86
N MET A 337 -2.73 -6.87 -4.94
CA MET A 337 -2.35 -5.50 -5.30
C MET A 337 -3.56 -4.66 -5.69
N GLU A 338 -4.60 -5.30 -6.26
CA GLU A 338 -5.88 -4.65 -6.55
C GLU A 338 -6.65 -4.32 -5.27
N GLU A 339 -6.74 -5.25 -4.32
CA GLU A 339 -7.41 -5.02 -3.03
C GLU A 339 -6.71 -3.94 -2.21
N ALA A 340 -5.38 -3.91 -2.23
CA ALA A 340 -4.61 -2.86 -1.57
C ALA A 340 -4.89 -1.48 -2.19
N PHE A 341 -4.97 -1.41 -3.54
CA PHE A 341 -5.34 -0.17 -4.22
C PHE A 341 -6.78 0.25 -3.90
N ASP A 342 -7.73 -0.67 -3.97
CA ASP A 342 -9.14 -0.38 -3.69
C ASP A 342 -9.36 0.08 -2.25
N TYR A 343 -8.62 -0.51 -1.30
CA TYR A 343 -8.63 -0.04 0.08
C TYR A 343 -8.08 1.39 0.17
N ALA A 344 -6.92 1.66 -0.43
CA ALA A 344 -6.30 2.98 -0.41
C ALA A 344 -7.23 4.03 -1.04
N LEU A 345 -7.78 3.76 -2.23
CA LEU A 345 -8.73 4.65 -2.91
C LEU A 345 -9.97 4.96 -2.05
N LYS A 346 -10.52 3.96 -1.37
CA LYS A 346 -11.71 4.12 -0.53
C LYS A 346 -11.42 4.93 0.74
N HIS A 347 -10.21 4.85 1.28
CA HIS A 347 -9.84 5.45 2.56
C HIS A 347 -8.98 6.72 2.41
N ASP A 348 -8.70 7.13 1.17
CA ASP A 348 -8.07 8.41 0.88
C ASP A 348 -8.98 9.56 1.35
N ARG A 349 -8.44 10.40 2.22
CA ARG A 349 -9.17 11.53 2.84
C ARG A 349 -8.93 12.85 2.10
N ARG A 350 -8.12 12.83 1.03
CA ARG A 350 -7.78 14.00 0.22
C ARG A 350 -8.71 14.10 -0.99
N THR A 351 -9.65 15.02 -0.95
CA THR A 351 -10.66 15.22 -2.02
C THR A 351 -10.08 15.75 -3.34
N ASN A 352 -8.85 16.21 -3.33
CA ASN A 352 -8.09 16.74 -4.46
C ASN A 352 -6.92 15.84 -4.86
N GLU A 353 -6.90 14.61 -4.40
CA GLU A 353 -6.01 13.52 -4.81
C GLU A 353 -6.86 12.43 -5.45
N HIS A 354 -6.48 11.97 -6.65
CA HIS A 354 -7.25 10.97 -7.39
C HIS A 354 -6.32 9.83 -7.79
N PRO A 355 -6.24 8.79 -6.97
CA PRO A 355 -5.39 7.63 -7.25
C PRO A 355 -5.75 6.95 -8.58
N VAL A 356 -4.73 6.42 -9.26
CA VAL A 356 -4.84 5.77 -10.56
C VAL A 356 -4.24 4.37 -10.50
N TYR A 357 -4.93 3.40 -11.08
CA TYR A 357 -4.52 2.00 -11.12
C TYR A 357 -4.43 1.44 -12.53
N ASN A 358 -3.46 0.58 -12.77
CA ASN A 358 -3.34 -0.20 -14.00
C ASN A 358 -2.73 -1.56 -13.70
N SER A 359 -3.31 -2.61 -14.25
CA SER A 359 -2.73 -3.97 -14.25
C SER A 359 -2.78 -4.56 -15.65
N THR A 360 -1.70 -5.19 -16.10
CA THR A 360 -1.63 -5.74 -17.47
C THR A 360 -1.13 -7.19 -17.46
N PRO A 361 -2.01 -8.17 -17.76
CA PRO A 361 -3.48 -8.08 -17.79
C PRO A 361 -4.06 -7.79 -16.40
N LEU A 362 -5.35 -7.53 -16.29
CA LEU A 362 -6.03 -7.23 -15.02
C LEU A 362 -5.80 -8.33 -13.97
N SER A 363 -5.85 -9.59 -14.39
CA SER A 363 -5.63 -10.75 -13.52
C SER A 363 -4.29 -10.73 -12.75
N VAL A 364 -3.27 -10.03 -13.24
CA VAL A 364 -2.00 -9.93 -12.50
C VAL A 364 -2.20 -9.22 -11.16
N GLY A 365 -2.89 -8.08 -11.16
CA GLY A 365 -3.16 -7.35 -9.93
C GLY A 365 -4.15 -8.05 -9.01
N GLU A 366 -5.10 -8.77 -9.60
CA GLU A 366 -6.07 -9.61 -8.88
C GLU A 366 -5.42 -10.81 -8.19
N ASP A 367 -4.29 -11.33 -8.70
CA ASP A 367 -3.62 -12.52 -8.17
C ASP A 367 -2.34 -12.19 -7.37
N LEU A 368 -1.68 -11.07 -7.66
CA LEU A 368 -0.38 -10.72 -7.07
C LEU A 368 -0.54 -10.23 -5.64
N ALA A 369 0.13 -10.89 -4.70
CA ALA A 369 0.26 -10.52 -3.30
C ALA A 369 1.69 -10.78 -2.82
N PHE A 370 2.10 -10.22 -1.68
CA PHE A 370 3.44 -10.46 -1.12
C PHE A 370 3.64 -11.87 -0.60
N ASN A 371 2.61 -12.47 -0.05
CA ASN A 371 2.58 -13.89 0.27
C ASN A 371 2.23 -14.67 -1.00
N HIS A 372 3.24 -15.02 -1.77
CA HIS A 372 3.12 -15.85 -2.99
C HIS A 372 2.69 -17.29 -2.76
N LEU A 373 2.49 -17.66 -1.53
CA LEU A 373 1.94 -18.94 -1.21
C LEU A 373 0.44 -18.86 -1.52
N ALA A 374 0.02 -19.42 -2.65
CA ALA A 374 -1.26 -20.11 -2.64
C ALA A 374 -1.27 -20.89 -1.31
N PRO A 375 -2.32 -20.83 -0.48
CA PRO A 375 -2.35 -21.55 0.78
C PRO A 375 -1.80 -22.95 0.50
N SER A 376 -0.92 -23.43 1.37
CA SER A 376 -0.30 -24.75 1.19
C SER A 376 -1.38 -25.77 0.87
N VAL A 377 -2.55 -25.62 1.46
CA VAL A 377 -3.80 -26.33 1.16
C VAL A 377 -4.92 -25.31 0.97
N ASP A 378 -5.59 -25.35 -0.15
CA ASP A 378 -6.71 -24.47 -0.51
C ASP A 378 -7.89 -25.30 -0.99
N LEU A 379 -8.84 -25.57 -0.10
CA LEU A 379 -9.99 -26.39 -0.40
C LEU A 379 -11.17 -25.52 -0.84
N TYR A 380 -11.81 -25.89 -1.94
CA TYR A 380 -13.01 -25.21 -2.46
C TYR A 380 -14.00 -26.20 -3.05
N ILE A 381 -15.24 -25.75 -3.19
CA ILE A 381 -16.33 -26.47 -3.85
C ILE A 381 -16.78 -25.61 -5.02
N PRO A 382 -16.61 -26.05 -6.27
CA PRO A 382 -17.02 -25.25 -7.43
C PRO A 382 -18.52 -24.92 -7.45
N ASP A 383 -18.86 -23.66 -7.74
CA ASP A 383 -20.24 -23.22 -7.97
C ASP A 383 -20.78 -23.67 -9.34
N ASP A 384 -19.91 -23.76 -10.34
CA ASP A 384 -20.20 -24.24 -11.69
C ASP A 384 -18.97 -24.90 -12.33
N GLU A 385 -19.09 -25.40 -13.55
CA GLU A 385 -18.00 -26.10 -14.27
C GLU A 385 -16.81 -25.19 -14.61
N THR A 386 -16.97 -23.87 -14.56
CA THR A 386 -15.91 -22.90 -14.89
C THR A 386 -15.26 -22.28 -13.66
N ASP A 387 -15.78 -22.61 -12.49
CA ASP A 387 -15.28 -22.08 -11.23
C ASP A 387 -13.92 -22.69 -10.89
N THR A 388 -12.98 -21.84 -10.57
CA THR A 388 -11.60 -22.15 -10.15
C THR A 388 -11.37 -22.00 -8.66
N GLY A 389 -12.44 -21.78 -7.89
CA GLY A 389 -12.39 -21.52 -6.43
C GLY A 389 -11.94 -20.12 -6.06
N LYS A 390 -11.98 -19.16 -7.00
CA LYS A 390 -11.69 -17.75 -6.72
C LYS A 390 -12.99 -17.06 -6.28
N GLU A 391 -13.00 -16.55 -5.04
CA GLU A 391 -14.13 -15.88 -4.43
C GLU A 391 -13.99 -14.35 -4.41
N PRO A 392 -15.07 -13.60 -4.58
CA PRO A 392 -16.39 -14.06 -4.96
C PRO A 392 -16.46 -14.49 -6.43
N ASN A 393 -17.14 -15.62 -6.71
CA ASN A 393 -17.40 -16.02 -8.09
C ASN A 393 -18.49 -15.12 -8.70
N THR A 394 -18.07 -14.10 -9.46
CA THR A 394 -18.96 -13.13 -10.08
C THR A 394 -19.55 -13.61 -11.44
N LYS A 395 -19.11 -14.78 -11.93
CA LYS A 395 -19.50 -15.30 -13.25
C LYS A 395 -20.77 -16.12 -13.20
N THR A 396 -21.07 -16.76 -12.07
CA THR A 396 -22.30 -17.54 -11.92
C THR A 396 -23.39 -16.73 -11.23
N THR A 397 -24.62 -16.89 -11.71
CA THR A 397 -25.83 -16.35 -11.08
C THR A 397 -26.68 -17.44 -10.43
N ALA A 398 -26.24 -18.69 -10.51
CA ALA A 398 -27.00 -19.87 -10.10
C ALA A 398 -26.14 -20.84 -9.27
N PHE A 399 -25.44 -20.32 -8.25
CA PHE A 399 -24.56 -21.08 -7.34
C PHE A 399 -25.25 -22.28 -6.68
N TRP A 400 -26.59 -22.26 -6.57
CA TRP A 400 -27.38 -23.39 -6.07
C TRP A 400 -27.49 -24.58 -7.04
N LYS A 401 -26.89 -24.48 -8.22
CA LYS A 401 -26.80 -25.54 -9.23
C LYS A 401 -25.43 -26.17 -9.32
N SER A 402 -24.63 -26.06 -8.28
CA SER A 402 -23.28 -26.61 -8.27
C SER A 402 -23.29 -28.09 -8.72
N PRO A 403 -22.49 -28.47 -9.73
CA PRO A 403 -22.36 -29.87 -10.15
C PRO A 403 -21.54 -30.69 -9.12
N CYS A 404 -21.02 -30.03 -8.10
CA CYS A 404 -20.19 -30.62 -7.09
C CYS A 404 -20.93 -31.00 -5.80
N ILE A 405 -22.25 -30.78 -5.74
CA ILE A 405 -23.12 -31.16 -4.62
C ILE A 405 -24.32 -31.91 -5.17
N TRP A 406 -24.52 -33.18 -4.74
CA TRP A 406 -25.66 -33.95 -5.17
C TRP A 406 -26.15 -34.89 -4.07
N VAL A 407 -27.41 -35.35 -4.19
CA VAL A 407 -28.07 -36.23 -3.24
C VAL A 407 -28.33 -37.58 -3.89
N ARG A 408 -28.25 -38.65 -3.13
CA ARG A 408 -28.62 -40.03 -3.51
C ARG A 408 -29.54 -40.64 -2.44
N ASN A 409 -30.43 -41.51 -2.88
CA ASN A 409 -31.26 -42.33 -1.97
C ASN A 409 -30.57 -43.63 -1.51
N SER A 410 -29.34 -43.88 -2.01
CA SER A 410 -28.49 -45.02 -1.66
C SER A 410 -27.05 -44.56 -1.53
N ASP A 411 -26.28 -45.22 -0.67
CA ASP A 411 -24.82 -44.99 -0.54
C ASP A 411 -24.06 -45.66 -1.70
N ASP A 412 -24.10 -45.04 -2.87
CA ASP A 412 -23.54 -45.60 -4.10
C ASP A 412 -22.51 -44.70 -4.80
N SER A 413 -22.30 -43.48 -4.31
CA SER A 413 -21.37 -42.45 -4.84
C SER A 413 -21.58 -42.09 -6.32
N ILE A 414 -22.70 -42.46 -6.95
CA ILE A 414 -23.01 -42.14 -8.36
C ILE A 414 -23.20 -40.62 -8.49
N PRO A 415 -22.48 -39.93 -9.41
CA PRO A 415 -22.52 -38.46 -9.52
C PRO A 415 -23.73 -37.97 -10.31
N GLU A 416 -24.89 -38.41 -9.92
CA GLU A 416 -26.18 -38.03 -10.49
C GLU A 416 -27.15 -37.68 -9.35
N HIS A 417 -27.71 -36.47 -9.37
CA HIS A 417 -28.65 -36.01 -8.35
C HIS A 417 -29.96 -36.79 -8.40
N GLN A 418 -30.46 -37.21 -7.24
CA GLN A 418 -31.80 -37.72 -7.02
C GLN A 418 -32.51 -36.80 -6.02
N ASN A 419 -33.81 -36.59 -6.20
CA ASN A 419 -34.61 -35.98 -5.16
C ASN A 419 -34.66 -36.93 -3.96
N PRO A 420 -34.47 -36.41 -2.73
CA PRO A 420 -34.60 -37.22 -1.53
C PRO A 420 -36.01 -37.87 -1.48
N GLU A 421 -36.07 -39.18 -1.24
CA GLU A 421 -37.30 -39.91 -0.99
C GLU A 421 -37.38 -40.32 0.46
N TYR A 422 -38.52 -40.07 1.09
CA TYR A 422 -38.79 -40.50 2.42
C TYR A 422 -39.94 -41.49 2.39
N SER A 423 -39.68 -42.75 2.78
CA SER A 423 -40.67 -43.81 2.88
C SER A 423 -40.19 -44.86 3.87
N GLU A 424 -41.07 -45.74 4.31
CA GLU A 424 -40.71 -46.87 5.18
C GLU A 424 -39.60 -47.71 4.52
N GLY A 425 -38.45 -47.78 5.11
CA GLY A 425 -37.22 -48.41 4.58
C GLY A 425 -36.30 -47.50 3.77
N HIS A 426 -36.68 -46.21 3.55
CA HIS A 426 -35.83 -45.18 2.93
C HIS A 426 -35.86 -43.92 3.81
N GLU A 427 -35.27 -44.00 4.99
CA GLU A 427 -35.29 -42.93 5.97
C GLU A 427 -34.03 -42.04 5.93
N VAL A 428 -33.09 -42.34 5.05
CA VAL A 428 -31.80 -41.66 4.96
C VAL A 428 -31.48 -41.36 3.50
N ALA A 429 -31.16 -40.10 3.21
CA ALA A 429 -30.55 -39.69 1.96
C ALA A 429 -29.08 -39.35 2.19
N TYR A 430 -28.24 -39.59 1.20
CA TYR A 430 -26.81 -39.36 1.23
C TYR A 430 -26.48 -38.12 0.43
N ILE A 431 -25.73 -37.20 1.03
CA ILE A 431 -25.27 -35.99 0.35
C ILE A 431 -23.78 -36.15 0.03
N TYR A 432 -23.44 -36.00 -1.21
CA TYR A 432 -22.06 -36.10 -1.70
C TYR A 432 -21.57 -34.71 -2.13
N VAL A 433 -20.31 -34.42 -1.81
CA VAL A 433 -19.67 -33.15 -2.13
C VAL A 433 -18.30 -33.39 -2.72
N LYS A 434 -18.03 -32.86 -3.91
CA LYS A 434 -16.67 -32.80 -4.47
C LYS A 434 -15.94 -31.62 -3.88
N VAL A 435 -14.86 -31.89 -3.13
CA VAL A 435 -14.01 -30.87 -2.55
C VAL A 435 -12.67 -30.92 -3.28
N TYR A 436 -12.31 -29.84 -3.93
CA TYR A 436 -11.06 -29.67 -4.67
C TYR A 436 -9.98 -29.03 -3.79
N ASN A 437 -8.72 -29.32 -4.12
CA ASN A 437 -7.55 -28.66 -3.53
C ASN A 437 -6.78 -27.91 -4.63
N ARG A 438 -6.92 -26.59 -4.69
CA ARG A 438 -6.11 -25.75 -5.60
C ARG A 438 -4.80 -25.28 -4.97
N GLY A 439 -4.53 -25.66 -3.72
CA GLY A 439 -3.27 -25.41 -3.03
C GLY A 439 -2.07 -26.08 -3.68
N LYS A 440 -0.88 -25.82 -3.14
CA LYS A 440 0.38 -26.40 -3.63
C LYS A 440 0.80 -27.66 -2.90
N GLU A 441 0.17 -27.92 -1.74
CA GLU A 441 0.44 -29.10 -0.90
C GLU A 441 -0.79 -29.96 -0.76
N ALA A 442 -0.57 -31.25 -0.50
CA ALA A 442 -1.64 -32.18 -0.27
C ALA A 442 -2.37 -31.87 1.05
N TYR A 443 -3.69 -31.79 1.00
CA TYR A 443 -4.49 -31.78 2.21
C TYR A 443 -4.43 -33.15 2.92
N THR A 444 -4.15 -33.14 4.21
CA THR A 444 -3.96 -34.38 5.01
C THR A 444 -4.90 -34.48 6.21
N GLY A 445 -5.85 -33.53 6.35
CA GLY A 445 -6.84 -33.57 7.41
C GLY A 445 -6.98 -32.25 8.18
N GLY A 446 -7.88 -32.23 9.15
CA GLY A 446 -8.07 -31.09 10.07
C GLY A 446 -9.20 -30.12 9.71
N LYS A 447 -9.74 -30.19 8.49
CA LYS A 447 -10.92 -29.39 8.09
C LYS A 447 -12.21 -30.19 8.20
N ARG A 448 -13.31 -29.47 8.27
CA ARG A 448 -14.66 -30.05 8.32
C ARG A 448 -15.53 -29.42 7.23
N LEU A 449 -16.37 -30.23 6.62
CA LEU A 449 -17.41 -29.81 5.71
C LEU A 449 -18.64 -29.45 6.52
N GLN A 450 -19.14 -28.25 6.40
CA GLN A 450 -20.38 -27.80 7.01
C GLN A 450 -21.44 -27.62 5.94
N MET A 451 -22.58 -28.25 6.12
CA MET A 451 -23.67 -28.24 5.18
C MET A 451 -24.95 -27.76 5.83
N TYR A 452 -25.81 -27.21 4.98
CA TYR A 452 -27.12 -26.70 5.37
C TYR A 452 -28.17 -27.20 4.39
N TRP A 453 -29.39 -27.31 4.86
CA TRP A 453 -30.55 -27.60 4.05
C TRP A 453 -31.57 -26.46 4.18
N ALA A 454 -32.45 -26.32 3.20
CA ALA A 454 -33.57 -25.40 3.25
C ALA A 454 -34.69 -25.91 2.34
N ASN A 455 -35.95 -25.60 2.70
CA ASN A 455 -37.09 -25.85 1.84
C ASN A 455 -36.97 -25.05 0.53
N ALA A 456 -37.27 -25.67 -0.60
CA ALA A 456 -37.14 -25.08 -1.93
C ALA A 456 -38.03 -23.86 -2.17
N SER A 457 -39.10 -23.72 -1.41
CA SER A 457 -40.06 -22.59 -1.50
C SER A 457 -39.71 -21.41 -0.62
N THR A 458 -38.65 -21.50 0.19
CA THR A 458 -38.30 -20.53 1.23
C THR A 458 -37.35 -19.48 0.66
N GLN A 459 -37.49 -18.25 1.11
CA GLN A 459 -36.49 -17.24 0.85
C GLN A 459 -35.24 -17.57 1.70
N LEU A 460 -34.08 -17.74 1.06
CA LEU A 460 -32.84 -18.15 1.72
C LEU A 460 -32.24 -17.00 2.55
N THR A 461 -32.72 -16.85 3.78
CA THR A 461 -32.26 -15.84 4.74
C THR A 461 -31.24 -16.45 5.72
N PRO A 462 -30.44 -15.65 6.45
CA PRO A 462 -29.58 -16.16 7.52
C PRO A 462 -30.36 -16.90 8.62
N GLU A 463 -31.60 -16.58 8.85
CA GLU A 463 -32.49 -17.20 9.83
C GLU A 463 -32.82 -18.65 9.44
N VAL A 464 -33.09 -18.92 8.16
CA VAL A 464 -33.27 -20.27 7.62
C VAL A 464 -32.05 -21.14 7.93
N TRP A 465 -30.84 -20.67 7.59
CA TRP A 465 -29.60 -21.42 7.80
C TRP A 465 -29.28 -21.66 9.29
N ARG A 466 -29.84 -20.84 10.18
CA ARG A 466 -29.67 -20.97 11.66
C ARG A 466 -30.76 -21.76 12.30
N ALA A 467 -31.69 -22.38 11.55
CA ALA A 467 -32.87 -23.08 12.05
C ALA A 467 -33.73 -22.20 12.95
N ARG A 468 -33.94 -20.95 12.54
CA ARG A 468 -34.74 -19.97 13.33
C ARG A 468 -36.03 -19.54 12.64
N GLU A 469 -36.22 -19.96 11.42
CA GLU A 469 -37.43 -19.71 10.65
C GLU A 469 -38.29 -20.93 10.62
N VAL A 470 -39.58 -20.76 10.91
CA VAL A 470 -40.59 -21.79 10.88
C VAL A 470 -41.68 -21.43 9.87
N ASP A 471 -42.38 -22.42 9.33
CA ASP A 471 -43.54 -22.24 8.45
C ASP A 471 -44.83 -22.10 9.23
N ASP A 472 -45.99 -22.10 8.55
CA ASP A 472 -47.31 -21.95 9.16
C ASP A 472 -47.73 -23.12 10.04
N ASP A 473 -47.04 -24.26 9.94
CA ASP A 473 -47.26 -25.47 10.75
C ASP A 473 -46.27 -25.59 11.90
N ASP A 474 -45.49 -24.54 12.21
CA ASP A 474 -44.41 -24.48 13.19
C ASP A 474 -43.21 -25.43 12.89
N ASP A 475 -43.06 -25.91 11.65
CA ASP A 475 -41.93 -26.70 11.23
C ASP A 475 -40.74 -25.85 10.80
N ILE A 476 -39.51 -26.30 11.11
CA ILE A 476 -38.28 -25.62 10.72
C ILE A 476 -38.11 -25.69 9.20
N THR A 477 -37.92 -24.53 8.59
CA THR A 477 -37.80 -24.38 7.11
C THR A 477 -36.39 -24.63 6.57
N GLY A 478 -35.39 -24.78 7.45
CA GLY A 478 -34.01 -25.07 7.10
C GLY A 478 -33.12 -25.20 8.34
N GLY A 479 -31.85 -25.46 8.14
CA GLY A 479 -30.89 -25.54 9.22
C GLY A 479 -29.58 -26.25 8.87
N PRO A 480 -28.66 -26.37 9.84
CA PRO A 480 -27.40 -27.06 9.63
C PRO A 480 -27.60 -28.58 9.58
N VAL A 481 -26.89 -29.22 8.66
CA VAL A 481 -26.66 -30.67 8.63
C VAL A 481 -25.45 -30.98 9.53
N GLU A 482 -25.20 -32.26 9.79
CA GLU A 482 -24.04 -32.69 10.57
C GLU A 482 -22.72 -32.18 9.97
N ASN A 483 -21.84 -31.72 10.84
CA ASN A 483 -20.55 -31.18 10.45
C ASN A 483 -19.53 -32.31 10.22
N VAL A 484 -19.23 -32.64 8.97
CA VAL A 484 -18.47 -33.83 8.56
C VAL A 484 -16.97 -33.54 8.47
N PRO A 485 -16.09 -34.29 9.18
CA PRO A 485 -14.64 -34.13 9.02
C PRO A 485 -14.17 -34.69 7.68
N ILE A 486 -13.39 -33.88 6.92
CA ILE A 486 -12.73 -34.32 5.69
C ILE A 486 -11.50 -35.13 6.13
N LYS A 487 -11.56 -36.47 5.99
CA LYS A 487 -10.51 -37.39 6.45
C LYS A 487 -9.61 -37.92 5.34
N VAL A 488 -10.00 -37.68 4.08
CA VAL A 488 -9.24 -38.15 2.91
C VAL A 488 -8.15 -37.16 2.54
N ARG A 489 -7.03 -37.69 2.03
CA ARG A 489 -5.96 -36.91 1.45
C ARG A 489 -6.40 -36.38 0.09
N ILE A 490 -6.15 -35.08 -0.20
CA ILE A 490 -6.48 -34.46 -1.49
C ILE A 490 -5.20 -33.81 -2.02
N GLU A 491 -4.67 -34.34 -3.12
CA GLU A 491 -3.47 -33.80 -3.77
C GLU A 491 -3.74 -32.46 -4.45
N PRO A 492 -2.69 -31.65 -4.70
CA PRO A 492 -2.82 -30.41 -5.47
C PRO A 492 -3.44 -30.63 -6.84
N GLY A 493 -4.48 -29.87 -7.15
CA GLY A 493 -5.23 -29.97 -8.41
C GLY A 493 -6.24 -31.12 -8.48
N GLU A 494 -6.30 -31.98 -7.45
CA GLU A 494 -7.22 -33.11 -7.37
C GLU A 494 -8.45 -32.78 -6.49
N TYR A 495 -9.40 -33.72 -6.47
CA TYR A 495 -10.58 -33.62 -5.61
C TYR A 495 -10.83 -34.94 -4.84
N ALA A 496 -11.61 -34.83 -3.80
CA ALA A 496 -12.22 -35.98 -3.15
C ALA A 496 -13.75 -35.83 -3.08
N ILE A 497 -14.44 -36.94 -3.04
CA ILE A 497 -15.87 -36.99 -2.75
C ILE A 497 -16.03 -37.28 -1.26
N ILE A 498 -16.75 -36.45 -0.57
CA ILE A 498 -17.03 -36.52 0.86
C ILE A 498 -18.51 -36.84 1.04
#